data_82e3e192e0466d99574959d64ad4c522
#
_entry.id   82e3e192e0466d99574959d64ad4c522
#
_cell.length_a   1.000
_cell.length_b   1.000
_cell.length_c   1.000
_cell.angle_alpha   90.00
_cell.angle_beta   90.00
_cell.angle_gamma   90.00
#
_symmetry.space_group_name_H-M   'P 1'
#
loop_
_entity.id
_entity.type
_entity.pdbx_description
1 polymer ?
#
loop_
_entity_poly.entity_id
_entity_poly.type
_entity_poly.pdbx_seq_one_letter_code
_entity_poly.pdbx_strand_id
1 'polypeptide(L)'
;TSDEMLDIFKMQCKKGCYQLSDGVEELVRDYITEENGDPETFGNARGVRNIFEHILVAQNNRLAAMETVTKEDLMTLTQDDVLHARGKLD
;
A
#
# COMPACT_ATOMS: atom_id res chain seq x y z
N THR A 1 -1.17 -15.35 8.51
CA THR A 1 -2.53 -15.01 8.09
C THR A 1 -2.58 -13.63 7.46
N SER A 2 -3.66 -13.33 6.76
CA SER A 2 -3.85 -11.99 6.17
C SER A 2 -3.88 -10.91 7.23
N ASP A 3 -4.43 -11.19 8.40
CA ASP A 3 -4.48 -10.20 9.49
C ASP A 3 -3.09 -9.89 10.03
N GLU A 4 -2.24 -10.91 10.19
CA GLU A 4 -0.87 -10.71 10.64
C GLU A 4 -0.08 -9.90 9.61
N MET A 5 -0.28 -10.18 8.33
CA MET A 5 0.41 -9.46 7.26
C MET A 5 -0.06 -8.02 7.16
N LEU A 6 -1.36 -7.78 7.39
CA LEU A 6 -1.87 -6.42 7.46
C LEU A 6 -1.24 -5.64 8.61
N ASP A 7 -1.02 -6.30 9.76
CA ASP A 7 -0.35 -5.66 10.89
C ASP A 7 1.09 -5.29 10.54
N ILE A 8 1.79 -6.14 9.79
CA ILE A 8 3.14 -5.82 9.31
C ILE A 8 3.10 -4.60 8.40
N PHE A 9 2.13 -4.54 7.49
CA PHE A 9 1.96 -3.39 6.61
C PHE A 9 1.73 -2.10 7.41
N LYS A 10 0.84 -2.16 8.39
CA LYS A 10 0.53 -1.01 9.24
C LYS A 10 1.75 -0.56 10.03
N MET A 11 2.56 -1.50 10.47
CA MET A 11 3.81 -1.18 11.16
C MET A 11 4.79 -0.44 10.25
N GLN A 12 4.90 -0.86 8.99
CA GLN A 12 5.76 -0.19 8.01
C GLN A 12 5.26 1.23 7.75
N CYS A 13 3.94 1.41 7.66
CA CYS A 13 3.35 2.75 7.50
C CYS A 13 3.70 3.63 8.70
N LYS A 14 3.57 3.10 9.90
CA LYS A 14 3.87 3.85 11.12
C LYS A 14 5.33 4.28 11.17
N LYS A 15 6.25 3.39 10.78
CA LYS A 15 7.67 3.73 10.74
C LYS A 15 7.98 4.88 9.80
N GLY A 16 7.29 4.94 8.66
CA GLY A 16 7.47 5.99 7.67
C GLY A 16 6.60 7.21 7.93
N CYS A 17 5.83 7.21 9.00
CA CYS A 17 4.88 8.28 9.35
C CYS A 17 3.77 8.45 8.31
N TYR A 18 3.42 7.36 7.62
CA TYR A 18 2.31 7.38 6.66
C TYR A 18 0.98 7.16 7.38
N GLN A 19 -0.05 7.83 6.89
CA GLN A 19 -1.41 7.60 7.34
C GLN A 19 -2.24 7.06 6.18
N LEU A 20 -3.27 6.31 6.52
CA LEU A 20 -4.12 5.64 5.53
C LEU A 20 -5.46 6.35 5.46
N SER A 21 -5.90 6.68 4.24
CA SER A 21 -7.25 7.21 4.02
C SER A 21 -8.30 6.14 4.31
N ASP A 22 -9.56 6.56 4.44
CA ASP A 22 -10.66 5.64 4.65
C ASP A 22 -10.71 4.57 3.55
N GLY A 23 -10.93 3.33 3.95
CA GLY A 23 -11.04 2.21 3.03
C GLY A 23 -9.72 1.62 2.55
N VAL A 24 -8.59 2.27 2.82
CA VAL A 24 -7.28 1.76 2.36
C VAL A 24 -6.94 0.44 3.02
N GLU A 25 -7.21 0.29 4.31
CA GLU A 25 -6.90 -0.96 5.01
C GLU A 25 -7.59 -2.16 4.37
N GLU A 26 -8.86 -2.00 4.01
CA GLU A 26 -9.61 -3.08 3.36
C GLU A 26 -9.03 -3.45 2.02
N LEU A 27 -8.65 -2.44 1.23
CA LEU A 27 -8.03 -2.67 -0.08
C LEU A 27 -6.68 -3.35 0.06
N VAL A 28 -5.90 -2.96 1.06
CA VAL A 28 -4.61 -3.61 1.31
C VAL A 28 -4.80 -5.05 1.77
N ARG A 29 -5.79 -5.31 2.60
CA ARG A 29 -6.12 -6.67 3.02
C ARG A 29 -6.47 -7.54 1.80
N ASP A 30 -7.28 -7.02 0.89
CA ASP A 30 -7.64 -7.75 -0.33
C ASP A 30 -6.40 -7.99 -1.20
N TYR A 31 -5.54 -7.00 -1.32
CA TYR A 31 -4.30 -7.12 -2.07
C TYR A 31 -3.42 -8.23 -1.49
N ILE A 32 -3.23 -8.20 -0.17
CA ILE A 32 -2.44 -9.23 0.52
C ILE A 32 -3.05 -10.61 0.31
N THR A 33 -4.36 -10.73 0.44
CA THR A 33 -5.06 -12.01 0.29
C THR A 33 -4.87 -12.56 -1.12
N GLU A 34 -4.98 -11.69 -2.13
CA GLU A 34 -4.80 -12.08 -3.53
C GLU A 34 -3.38 -12.55 -3.80
N GLU A 35 -2.39 -11.80 -3.32
CA GLU A 35 -0.97 -12.15 -3.53
C GLU A 35 -0.56 -13.38 -2.73
N ASN A 36 -1.13 -13.56 -1.53
CA ASN A 36 -0.83 -14.68 -0.66
C ASN A 36 -1.47 -15.99 -1.16
N GLY A 37 -2.20 -15.95 -2.26
CA GLY A 37 -2.69 -17.15 -2.91
C GLY A 37 -1.57 -18.07 -3.38
N ASP A 38 -0.35 -17.56 -3.49
CA ASP A 38 0.84 -18.36 -3.77
C ASP A 38 1.89 -18.09 -2.67
N PRO A 39 1.79 -18.79 -1.52
CA PRO A 39 2.69 -18.54 -0.40
C PRO A 39 4.16 -18.82 -0.69
N GLU A 40 4.48 -19.64 -1.69
CA GLU A 40 5.87 -19.93 -2.03
C GLU A 40 6.57 -18.72 -2.65
N THR A 41 5.84 -17.94 -3.44
CA THR A 41 6.39 -16.75 -4.09
C THR A 41 6.20 -15.49 -3.27
N PHE A 42 5.14 -15.43 -2.44
CA PHE A 42 4.83 -14.22 -1.67
C PHE A 42 5.86 -13.94 -0.58
N GLY A 43 6.23 -14.95 0.23
CA GLY A 43 7.30 -14.82 1.24
C GLY A 43 6.96 -13.95 2.43
N ASN A 44 5.73 -14.01 2.94
CA ASN A 44 5.36 -13.35 4.21
C ASN A 44 5.78 -11.87 4.29
N ALA A 45 6.71 -11.52 5.18
CA ALA A 45 7.12 -10.13 5.40
C ALA A 45 7.72 -9.49 4.15
N ARG A 46 8.44 -10.27 3.34
CA ARG A 46 9.00 -9.76 2.08
C ARG A 46 7.89 -9.38 1.11
N GLY A 47 6.85 -10.23 1.00
CA GLY A 47 5.72 -9.93 0.13
C GLY A 47 5.00 -8.67 0.56
N VAL A 48 4.82 -8.49 1.87
CA VAL A 48 4.19 -7.29 2.41
C VAL A 48 5.04 -6.05 2.10
N ARG A 49 6.37 -6.16 2.23
CA ARG A 49 7.27 -5.06 1.90
C ARG A 49 7.17 -4.69 0.43
N ASN A 50 7.10 -5.68 -0.44
CA ASN A 50 6.95 -5.44 -1.88
C ASN A 50 5.64 -4.72 -2.18
N ILE A 51 4.55 -5.12 -1.52
CA ILE A 51 3.26 -4.44 -1.66
C ILE A 51 3.38 -2.98 -1.21
N PHE A 52 4.00 -2.75 -0.07
CA PHE A 52 4.20 -1.41 0.46
C PHE A 52 4.98 -0.54 -0.54
N GLU A 53 6.07 -1.08 -1.09
CA GLU A 53 6.88 -0.35 -2.08
C GLU A 53 6.10 -0.04 -3.35
N HIS A 54 5.29 -0.97 -3.83
CA HIS A 54 4.45 -0.75 -5.01
C HIS A 54 3.43 0.36 -4.76
N ILE A 55 2.86 0.40 -3.56
CA ILE A 55 1.90 1.44 -3.19
C ILE A 55 2.61 2.80 -3.12
N LEU A 56 3.84 2.84 -2.58
CA LEU A 56 4.61 4.09 -2.54
C LEU A 56 4.94 4.60 -3.93
N VAL A 57 5.29 3.72 -4.87
CA VAL A 57 5.53 4.12 -6.25
C VAL A 57 4.27 4.73 -6.85
N ALA A 58 3.11 4.10 -6.63
CA ALA A 58 1.84 4.62 -7.11
C ALA A 58 1.54 6.00 -6.49
N GLN A 59 1.79 6.16 -5.20
CA GLN A 59 1.63 7.44 -4.52
C GLN A 59 2.52 8.50 -5.15
N ASN A 60 3.80 8.19 -5.36
CA ASN A 60 4.75 9.14 -5.94
C ASN A 60 4.30 9.57 -7.34
N ASN A 61 3.80 8.64 -8.14
CA ASN A 61 3.30 8.97 -9.48
C ASN A 61 2.08 9.89 -9.40
N ARG A 62 1.17 9.64 -8.45
CA ARG A 62 0.00 10.50 -8.24
C ARG A 62 0.44 11.91 -7.82
N LEU A 63 1.36 12.01 -6.89
CA LEU A 63 1.85 13.31 -6.40
C LEU A 63 2.57 14.09 -7.49
N ALA A 64 3.31 13.39 -8.35
CA ALA A 64 4.05 14.03 -9.44
C ALA A 64 3.12 14.70 -10.45
N ALA A 65 1.86 14.26 -10.55
CA ALA A 65 0.87 14.85 -11.44
C ALA A 65 0.14 16.04 -10.82
N MET A 66 0.37 16.32 -9.54
CA MET A 66 -0.30 17.42 -8.82
C MET A 66 0.51 18.71 -8.96
N GLU A 67 -0.18 19.84 -9.11
CA GLU A 67 0.49 21.15 -9.19
C GLU A 67 1.10 21.52 -7.87
N THR A 68 0.40 21.25 -6.77
CA THR A 68 0.85 21.59 -5.43
C THR A 68 0.71 20.37 -4.53
N VAL A 69 1.76 20.06 -3.79
CA VAL A 69 1.77 18.92 -2.87
C VAL A 69 2.02 19.45 -1.46
N THR A 70 1.11 19.11 -0.53
CA THR A 70 1.27 19.50 0.87
C THR A 70 2.03 18.41 1.62
N LYS A 71 2.48 18.74 2.84
CA LYS A 71 3.12 17.75 3.70
C LYS A 71 2.17 16.59 3.99
N GLU A 72 0.88 16.90 4.20
CA GLU A 72 -0.12 15.87 4.43
C GLU A 72 -0.26 14.94 3.22
N ASP A 73 -0.25 15.51 2.01
CA ASP A 73 -0.28 14.70 0.78
C ASP A 73 0.87 13.71 0.74
N LEU A 74 2.07 14.15 1.13
CA LEU A 74 3.25 13.28 1.14
C LEU A 74 3.13 12.12 2.12
N MET A 75 2.35 12.30 3.19
CA MET A 75 2.23 11.31 4.26
C MET A 75 0.98 10.46 4.14
N THR A 76 0.12 10.67 3.14
CA THR A 76 -1.15 9.97 3.04
C THR A 76 -1.16 8.98 1.88
N LEU A 77 -1.53 7.74 2.15
CA LEU A 77 -1.77 6.73 1.13
C LEU A 77 -3.27 6.66 0.89
N THR A 78 -3.68 6.65 -0.38
CA THR A 78 -5.09 6.70 -0.75
C THR A 78 -5.54 5.39 -1.39
N GLN A 79 -6.86 5.21 -1.53
CA GLN A 79 -7.40 4.05 -2.23
C GLN A 79 -6.86 3.94 -3.65
N ASP A 80 -6.75 5.06 -4.36
CA ASP A 80 -6.22 5.06 -5.73
C ASP A 80 -4.79 4.54 -5.77
N ASP A 81 -3.98 4.87 -4.77
CA ASP A 81 -2.60 4.38 -4.71
C ASP A 81 -2.57 2.85 -4.64
N VAL A 82 -3.44 2.26 -3.82
CA VAL A 82 -3.52 0.80 -3.70
C VAL A 82 -4.03 0.18 -4.99
N LEU A 83 -5.06 0.77 -5.58
CA LEU A 83 -5.66 0.24 -6.81
C LEU A 83 -4.68 0.30 -7.98
N HIS A 84 -3.93 1.38 -8.10
CA HIS A 84 -2.87 1.47 -9.13
C HIS A 84 -1.79 0.42 -8.89
N ALA A 85 -1.37 0.24 -7.63
CA ALA A 85 -0.34 -0.73 -7.30
C ALA A 85 -0.77 -2.15 -7.69
N ARG A 86 -2.07 -2.44 -7.57
CA ARG A 86 -2.62 -3.75 -7.93
C ARG A 86 -2.92 -3.88 -9.43
N GLY A 87 -2.76 -2.81 -10.21
CA GLY A 87 -3.11 -2.81 -11.61
C GLY A 87 -4.61 -2.70 -11.87
N LYS A 88 -5.37 -2.19 -10.91
CA LYS A 88 -6.84 -2.05 -11.05
C LYS A 88 -7.25 -0.69 -11.63
N LEU A 89 -6.34 0.28 -11.65
CA LEU A 89 -6.54 1.59 -12.27
C LEU A 89 -5.37 1.87 -13.21
N ASP A 90 -5.64 2.60 -14.27
CA ASP A 90 -4.60 3.02 -15.22
C ASP A 90 -3.97 4.35 -14.81
#